data_24cce9d952d019366ccce137a1259929
#
_entry.id   24cce9d952d019366ccce137a1259929
#
_cell.length_a   1.000
_cell.length_b   1.000
_cell.length_c   1.000
_cell.angle_alpha   90.00
_cell.angle_beta   90.00
_cell.angle_gamma   90.00
#
_symmetry.space_group_name_H-M   'P 1'
#
loop_
_entity.id
_entity.type
_entity.pdbx_description
1 polymer ?
#
loop_
_entity_poly.entity_id
_entity_poly.type
_entity_poly.pdbx_seq_one_letter_code
_entity_poly.pdbx_strand_id
1 'polypeptide(L)'
;MTVIERFLKFVSFDTTSSETSGQQPSTPNQKVLGGELVRQMLALGICDAHMDDAGYVYGTIPANCAKYLPVYGLIAHMDTSPDAPGGPIHARITEAYDGGDIVLNEAQGIVLSPRDYASLQKHVGKRLIVTDGTTLLGADDKAGVAEILSAAEKLLTSDRPHGTVKIAFTPDEEIGEGADRFDVTGFGADYAYTVDGGAIGELEYENFNAASASVEITGLSIHPGSAYGKMVNASLVAMEFAALLPALETPYFTDGYEGFFHLTGMEGEVEHAKLSYIIRDHDREKFEARKAVMEKAAQEMDRRYGKGTVTLNVRDSYFNMREKIEPCMFLVEQAKSAMLELGIMPKVQPIRGGTDGARLSFEGLPCPNLCAGGENFHGRFEYVPVEDMEKITELLATIIWNIAK
;
A
#
# COMPACT_ATOMS: atom_id res chain seq x y z
N MET A 1 -6.39 15.42 21.49
CA MET A 1 -5.22 14.50 21.51
C MET A 1 -4.23 14.97 20.46
N THR A 2 -2.93 14.86 20.73
CA THR A 2 -1.92 15.08 19.70
C THR A 2 -1.92 13.95 18.67
N VAL A 3 -1.36 14.17 17.48
CA VAL A 3 -1.21 13.13 16.47
C VAL A 3 -0.42 11.93 17.00
N ILE A 4 0.60 12.18 17.81
CA ILE A 4 1.45 11.16 18.42
C ILE A 4 0.67 10.32 19.45
N GLU A 5 -0.14 10.95 20.30
CA GLU A 5 -0.99 10.22 21.25
C GLU A 5 -2.00 9.33 20.54
N ARG A 6 -2.56 9.79 19.39
CA ARG A 6 -3.44 8.98 18.56
C ARG A 6 -2.69 7.80 17.96
N PHE A 7 -1.56 8.07 17.33
CA PHE A 7 -0.76 7.04 16.68
C PHE A 7 -0.36 5.94 17.68
N LEU A 8 0.25 6.30 18.83
CA LEU A 8 0.64 5.33 19.86
C LEU A 8 -0.55 4.52 20.37
N LYS A 9 -1.74 5.12 20.40
CA LYS A 9 -2.97 4.39 20.74
C LYS A 9 -3.37 3.43 19.63
N PHE A 10 -3.31 3.83 18.35
CA PHE A 10 -3.76 3.00 17.23
C PHE A 10 -2.83 1.81 16.99
N VAL A 11 -1.52 1.99 17.12
CA VAL A 11 -0.57 0.87 17.01
C VAL A 11 -0.69 -0.15 18.15
N SER A 12 -1.34 0.18 19.26
CA SER A 12 -1.62 -0.78 20.32
C SER A 12 -2.69 -1.83 19.95
N PHE A 13 -3.43 -1.63 18.85
CA PHE A 13 -4.35 -2.63 18.29
C PHE A 13 -3.60 -3.49 17.29
N ASP A 14 -3.60 -4.79 17.48
CA ASP A 14 -3.13 -5.75 16.49
C ASP A 14 -4.23 -5.90 15.42
N THR A 15 -3.99 -5.35 14.24
CA THR A 15 -4.92 -5.35 13.11
C THR A 15 -4.33 -6.06 11.89
N THR A 16 -3.42 -6.98 12.11
CA THR A 16 -2.80 -7.78 11.02
C THR A 16 -3.88 -8.42 10.15
N SER A 17 -3.81 -8.17 8.85
CA SER A 17 -4.69 -8.76 7.84
C SER A 17 -4.33 -10.23 7.54
N SER A 18 -5.21 -10.96 6.86
CA SER A 18 -5.05 -12.39 6.59
C SER A 18 -5.49 -12.75 5.18
N GLU A 19 -4.55 -13.12 4.32
CA GLU A 19 -4.80 -13.57 2.94
C GLU A 19 -5.68 -14.85 2.84
N THR A 20 -5.82 -15.59 3.93
CA THR A 20 -6.47 -16.92 3.90
C THR A 20 -7.84 -16.95 4.56
N SER A 21 -8.31 -15.85 5.13
CA SER A 21 -9.57 -15.83 5.91
C SER A 21 -10.82 -16.02 5.05
N GLY A 22 -10.80 -15.48 3.82
CA GLY A 22 -11.96 -15.43 2.92
C GLY A 22 -13.14 -14.61 3.45
N GLN A 23 -12.88 -13.71 4.40
CA GLN A 23 -13.86 -12.80 5.01
C GLN A 23 -13.37 -11.36 4.89
N GLN A 24 -14.27 -10.39 5.00
CA GLN A 24 -13.93 -8.97 5.09
C GLN A 24 -14.67 -8.31 6.26
N PRO A 25 -13.94 -7.65 7.19
CA PRO A 25 -12.48 -7.62 7.22
C PRO A 25 -11.89 -9.01 7.49
N SER A 26 -10.69 -9.22 6.99
CA SER A 26 -10.00 -10.52 7.06
C SER A 26 -9.71 -10.96 8.48
N THR A 27 -9.61 -9.99 9.42
CA THR A 27 -9.46 -10.26 10.85
C THR A 27 -10.41 -9.39 11.67
N PRO A 28 -11.01 -9.93 12.76
CA PRO A 28 -11.99 -9.21 13.56
C PRO A 28 -11.40 -8.01 14.34
N ASN A 29 -10.10 -8.00 14.58
CA ASN A 29 -9.44 -6.94 15.34
C ASN A 29 -9.44 -5.61 14.60
N GLN A 30 -9.52 -5.61 13.27
CA GLN A 30 -9.69 -4.40 12.47
C GLN A 30 -10.97 -3.64 12.87
N LYS A 31 -12.07 -4.37 13.14
CA LYS A 31 -13.32 -3.76 13.65
C LYS A 31 -13.18 -3.20 15.07
N VAL A 32 -12.26 -3.73 15.86
CA VAL A 32 -12.00 -3.18 17.21
C VAL A 32 -11.35 -1.80 17.08
N LEU A 33 -10.36 -1.64 16.20
CA LEU A 33 -9.80 -0.33 15.89
C LEU A 33 -10.86 0.57 15.23
N GLY A 34 -11.62 0.06 14.26
CA GLY A 34 -12.70 0.81 13.62
C GLY A 34 -13.71 1.40 14.62
N GLY A 35 -14.10 0.62 15.64
CA GLY A 35 -14.96 1.10 16.74
C GLY A 35 -14.32 2.22 17.56
N GLU A 36 -13.02 2.17 17.80
CA GLU A 36 -12.29 3.26 18.47
C GLU A 36 -12.22 4.51 17.59
N LEU A 37 -12.03 4.35 16.26
CA LEU A 37 -12.02 5.48 15.33
C LEU A 37 -13.38 6.18 15.28
N VAL A 38 -14.48 5.44 15.17
CA VAL A 38 -15.85 5.98 15.27
C VAL A 38 -16.04 6.74 16.58
N ARG A 39 -15.60 6.17 17.70
CA ARG A 39 -15.70 6.82 19.01
C ARG A 39 -14.93 8.16 19.04
N GLN A 40 -13.72 8.23 18.47
CA GLN A 40 -12.96 9.47 18.42
C GLN A 40 -13.61 10.50 17.47
N MET A 41 -14.08 10.06 16.30
CA MET A 41 -14.77 10.93 15.35
C MET A 41 -16.03 11.56 15.95
N LEU A 42 -16.84 10.78 16.65
CA LEU A 42 -18.02 11.29 17.39
C LEU A 42 -17.60 12.29 18.47
N ALA A 43 -16.52 12.01 19.19
CA ALA A 43 -16.01 12.93 20.23
C ALA A 43 -15.48 14.25 19.65
N LEU A 44 -15.02 14.27 18.40
CA LEU A 44 -14.65 15.48 17.66
C LEU A 44 -15.87 16.25 17.11
N GLY A 45 -17.07 15.68 17.15
CA GLY A 45 -18.28 16.30 16.61
C GLY A 45 -18.64 15.87 15.17
N ILE A 46 -18.01 14.84 14.64
CA ILE A 46 -18.37 14.22 13.36
C ILE A 46 -19.55 13.28 13.61
N CYS A 47 -20.78 13.86 13.54
CA CYS A 47 -22.00 13.25 14.08
C CYS A 47 -22.53 12.06 13.27
N ASP A 48 -22.12 11.91 12.01
CA ASP A 48 -22.47 10.80 11.12
C ASP A 48 -21.44 9.68 11.11
N ALA A 49 -20.42 9.77 11.97
CA ALA A 49 -19.37 8.76 12.06
C ALA A 49 -19.94 7.37 12.37
N HIS A 50 -19.66 6.41 11.53
CA HIS A 50 -20.13 5.03 11.67
C HIS A 50 -19.15 4.04 11.03
N MET A 51 -19.29 2.79 11.39
CA MET A 51 -18.62 1.66 10.76
C MET A 51 -19.68 0.75 10.12
N ASP A 52 -19.43 0.34 8.88
CA ASP A 52 -20.33 -0.59 8.20
C ASP A 52 -20.06 -2.06 8.56
N ASP A 53 -20.87 -2.98 8.00
CA ASP A 53 -20.75 -4.41 8.28
C ASP A 53 -19.46 -5.02 7.75
N ALA A 54 -18.84 -4.41 6.72
CA ALA A 54 -17.57 -4.84 6.14
C ALA A 54 -16.35 -4.26 6.87
N GLY A 55 -16.56 -3.37 7.86
CA GLY A 55 -15.52 -2.79 8.68
C GLY A 55 -15.00 -1.43 8.21
N TYR A 56 -15.52 -0.87 7.13
CA TYR A 56 -15.16 0.49 6.70
C TYR A 56 -15.72 1.51 7.67
N VAL A 57 -14.91 2.49 8.02
CA VAL A 57 -15.31 3.61 8.89
C VAL A 57 -15.49 4.85 8.04
N TYR A 58 -16.61 5.54 8.18
CA TYR A 58 -16.95 6.74 7.44
C TYR A 58 -17.35 7.90 8.36
N GLY A 59 -17.15 9.13 7.89
CA GLY A 59 -17.65 10.32 8.55
C GLY A 59 -17.50 11.57 7.68
N THR A 60 -18.27 12.62 8.05
CA THR A 60 -18.34 13.86 7.29
C THR A 60 -18.07 15.07 8.17
N ILE A 61 -17.16 15.93 7.75
CA ILE A 61 -16.99 17.28 8.26
C ILE A 61 -17.78 18.21 7.34
N PRO A 62 -18.89 18.83 7.80
CA PRO A 62 -19.68 19.72 6.96
C PRO A 62 -18.91 20.99 6.62
N ALA A 63 -19.17 21.57 5.45
CA ALA A 63 -18.61 22.86 5.06
C ALA A 63 -18.95 23.95 6.08
N ASN A 64 -18.01 24.84 6.37
CA ASN A 64 -18.22 26.00 7.23
C ASN A 64 -18.29 27.33 6.45
N CYS A 65 -18.35 27.29 5.12
CA CYS A 65 -18.47 28.45 4.25
C CYS A 65 -19.65 28.31 3.27
N ALA A 66 -20.15 29.42 2.76
CA ALA A 66 -21.26 29.46 1.81
C ALA A 66 -20.83 29.23 0.34
N LYS A 67 -19.53 29.20 0.07
CA LYS A 67 -18.99 28.95 -1.27
C LYS A 67 -19.25 27.49 -1.66
N TYR A 68 -19.78 27.27 -2.86
CA TYR A 68 -19.86 25.90 -3.40
C TYR A 68 -18.45 25.42 -3.74
N LEU A 69 -18.02 24.38 -3.10
CA LEU A 69 -16.70 23.75 -3.28
C LEU A 69 -16.87 22.26 -3.53
N PRO A 70 -15.97 21.64 -4.32
CA PRO A 70 -15.95 20.19 -4.43
C PRO A 70 -15.79 19.51 -3.06
N VAL A 71 -16.36 18.32 -2.93
CA VAL A 71 -16.23 17.49 -1.74
C VAL A 71 -14.95 16.67 -1.83
N TYR A 72 -14.08 16.83 -0.83
CA TYR A 72 -12.82 16.08 -0.79
C TYR A 72 -12.85 14.96 0.24
N GLY A 73 -12.29 13.82 -0.13
CA GLY A 73 -12.07 12.67 0.75
C GLY A 73 -10.63 12.62 1.28
N LEU A 74 -10.47 12.16 2.53
CA LEU A 74 -9.20 11.73 3.11
C LEU A 74 -9.36 10.28 3.54
N ILE A 75 -8.47 9.42 3.08
CA ILE A 75 -8.59 7.95 3.23
C ILE A 75 -7.25 7.39 3.74
N ALA A 76 -7.31 6.44 4.67
CA ALA A 76 -6.17 5.68 5.17
C ALA A 76 -6.62 4.26 5.52
N HIS A 77 -5.70 3.28 5.55
CA HIS A 77 -6.09 1.93 5.94
C HIS A 77 -5.82 1.61 7.42
N MET A 78 -6.58 0.67 7.97
CA MET A 78 -6.53 0.32 9.39
C MET A 78 -5.72 -0.93 9.68
N ASP A 79 -5.60 -1.81 8.70
CA ASP A 79 -4.87 -3.07 8.86
C ASP A 79 -3.37 -2.87 8.81
N THR A 80 -2.64 -3.90 9.10
CA THR A 80 -1.18 -3.96 9.00
C THR A 80 -0.77 -5.21 8.26
N SER A 81 0.37 -5.14 7.57
CA SER A 81 0.92 -6.22 6.78
C SER A 81 1.10 -7.52 7.57
N PRO A 82 0.78 -8.68 6.95
CA PRO A 82 1.11 -9.99 7.52
C PRO A 82 2.59 -10.39 7.35
N ASP A 83 3.43 -9.59 6.69
CA ASP A 83 4.83 -9.91 6.40
C ASP A 83 5.72 -9.97 7.65
N ALA A 84 5.31 -9.27 8.72
CA ALA A 84 5.98 -9.30 10.02
C ALA A 84 4.96 -9.43 11.16
N PRO A 85 5.36 -9.91 12.36
CA PRO A 85 4.45 -9.99 13.50
C PRO A 85 3.82 -8.62 13.81
N GLY A 86 2.48 -8.57 13.89
CA GLY A 86 1.70 -7.35 14.08
C GLY A 86 1.35 -7.00 15.53
N GLY A 87 1.79 -7.78 16.48
CA GLY A 87 1.52 -7.49 17.89
C GLY A 87 2.00 -8.53 18.89
N PRO A 88 2.10 -8.16 20.20
CA PRO A 88 1.90 -6.81 20.77
C PRO A 88 3.03 -5.85 20.39
N ILE A 89 2.69 -4.64 19.97
CA ILE A 89 3.68 -3.63 19.57
C ILE A 89 4.17 -2.86 20.78
N HIS A 90 5.49 -2.83 20.98
CA HIS A 90 6.19 -2.08 22.03
C HIS A 90 6.82 -0.83 21.45
N ALA A 91 5.97 0.13 21.06
CA ALA A 91 6.42 1.39 20.49
C ALA A 91 7.05 2.31 21.55
N ARG A 92 8.12 3.00 21.18
CA ARG A 92 8.74 4.04 22.00
C ARG A 92 9.21 5.22 21.14
N ILE A 93 9.27 6.39 21.77
CA ILE A 93 9.84 7.59 21.15
C ILE A 93 11.31 7.69 21.58
N THR A 94 12.20 7.91 20.61
CA THR A 94 13.63 8.17 20.90
C THR A 94 13.83 9.62 21.35
N GLU A 95 14.96 9.91 21.97
CA GLU A 95 15.50 11.27 21.98
C GLU A 95 15.80 11.73 20.53
N ALA A 96 16.17 13.00 20.36
CA ALA A 96 16.56 13.51 19.05
C ALA A 96 17.67 12.62 18.47
N TYR A 97 17.39 12.04 17.29
CA TYR A 97 18.29 11.09 16.64
C TYR A 97 19.64 11.74 16.31
N ASP A 98 20.73 11.14 16.73
CA ASP A 98 22.09 11.66 16.60
C ASP A 98 22.82 11.22 15.33
N GLY A 99 22.23 10.31 14.53
CA GLY A 99 22.83 9.76 13.32
C GLY A 99 23.54 8.41 13.52
N GLY A 100 23.57 7.88 14.77
CA GLY A 100 24.16 6.60 15.10
C GLY A 100 23.19 5.41 15.04
N ASP A 101 23.64 4.28 15.56
CA ASP A 101 22.82 3.08 15.69
C ASP A 101 21.75 3.26 16.80
N ILE A 102 20.52 2.80 16.53
CA ILE A 102 19.43 2.77 17.51
C ILE A 102 19.27 1.34 18.02
N VAL A 103 19.61 1.07 19.25
CA VAL A 103 19.37 -0.24 19.88
C VAL A 103 17.88 -0.38 20.14
N LEU A 104 17.21 -1.26 19.38
CA LEU A 104 15.80 -1.58 19.57
C LEU A 104 15.59 -2.55 20.73
N ASN A 105 16.43 -3.59 20.82
CA ASN A 105 16.35 -4.62 21.85
C ASN A 105 17.74 -5.14 22.21
N GLU A 106 18.22 -4.80 23.41
CA GLU A 106 19.54 -5.24 23.89
C GLU A 106 19.60 -6.76 24.08
N ALA A 107 18.55 -7.35 24.65
CA ALA A 107 18.53 -8.78 24.98
C ALA A 107 18.60 -9.67 23.74
N GLN A 108 18.07 -9.21 22.62
CA GLN A 108 18.06 -9.92 21.33
C GLN A 108 19.12 -9.39 20.35
N GLY A 109 19.86 -8.34 20.71
CA GLY A 109 20.86 -7.71 19.84
C GLY A 109 20.27 -7.06 18.59
N ILE A 110 19.00 -6.59 18.65
CA ILE A 110 18.34 -5.97 17.49
C ILE A 110 18.71 -4.48 17.47
N VAL A 111 19.28 -4.06 16.34
CA VAL A 111 19.77 -2.70 16.13
C VAL A 111 19.27 -2.18 14.79
N LEU A 112 18.64 -1.01 14.80
CA LEU A 112 18.31 -0.25 13.60
C LEU A 112 19.51 0.65 13.28
N SER A 113 20.21 0.35 12.19
CA SER A 113 21.48 0.97 11.84
C SER A 113 21.39 1.78 10.53
N PRO A 114 21.98 2.98 10.47
CA PRO A 114 22.07 3.75 9.23
C PRO A 114 23.00 3.10 8.19
N ARG A 115 23.76 2.06 8.56
CA ARG A 115 24.54 1.27 7.58
C ARG A 115 23.64 0.40 6.72
N ASP A 116 22.55 -0.11 7.31
CA ASP A 116 21.58 -0.97 6.63
C ASP A 116 20.43 -0.13 6.03
N TYR A 117 20.09 0.97 6.71
CA TYR A 117 18.97 1.85 6.37
C TYR A 117 19.46 3.30 6.26
N ALA A 118 20.02 3.65 5.10
CA ALA A 118 20.64 4.97 4.85
C ALA A 118 19.65 6.15 4.97
N SER A 119 18.36 5.90 4.83
CA SER A 119 17.30 6.91 5.00
C SER A 119 17.29 7.56 6.37
N LEU A 120 17.68 6.84 7.42
CA LEU A 120 17.82 7.35 8.79
C LEU A 120 18.64 8.64 8.87
N GLN A 121 19.66 8.79 8.02
CA GLN A 121 20.52 9.99 8.03
C GLN A 121 19.77 11.29 7.70
N LYS A 122 18.63 11.21 7.05
CA LYS A 122 17.76 12.36 6.75
C LYS A 122 17.02 12.88 7.99
N HIS A 123 16.98 12.08 9.06
CA HIS A 123 16.20 12.35 10.27
C HIS A 123 17.06 12.76 11.48
N VAL A 124 18.35 13.05 11.28
CA VAL A 124 19.21 13.56 12.35
C VAL A 124 18.60 14.83 12.95
N GLY A 125 18.45 14.83 14.28
CA GLY A 125 17.82 15.90 15.04
C GLY A 125 16.30 15.74 15.26
N LYS A 126 15.64 14.78 14.61
CA LYS A 126 14.22 14.46 14.84
C LYS A 126 14.08 13.34 15.89
N ARG A 127 12.92 13.31 16.54
CA ARG A 127 12.51 12.18 17.39
C ARG A 127 11.89 11.11 16.51
N LEU A 128 12.23 9.85 16.74
CA LEU A 128 11.69 8.73 15.97
C LEU A 128 10.79 7.88 16.88
N ILE A 129 9.67 7.41 16.33
CA ILE A 129 8.89 6.36 16.95
C ILE A 129 9.36 5.05 16.32
N VAL A 130 9.77 4.11 17.16
CA VAL A 130 10.32 2.81 16.78
C VAL A 130 9.66 1.71 17.62
N THR A 131 9.73 0.46 17.14
CA THR A 131 9.37 -0.72 17.93
C THR A 131 10.58 -1.29 18.67
N ASP A 132 10.39 -2.35 19.43
CA ASP A 132 11.49 -3.13 20.03
C ASP A 132 12.12 -4.11 19.03
N GLY A 133 11.74 -4.09 17.78
CA GLY A 133 12.25 -4.96 16.72
C GLY A 133 11.74 -6.40 16.77
N THR A 134 10.76 -6.72 17.61
CA THR A 134 10.11 -8.04 17.61
C THR A 134 8.87 -8.07 16.70
N THR A 135 8.30 -6.90 16.40
CA THR A 135 7.14 -6.69 15.54
C THR A 135 7.41 -5.59 14.52
N LEU A 136 6.53 -5.41 13.53
CA LEU A 136 6.43 -4.14 12.81
C LEU A 136 5.95 -3.03 13.75
N LEU A 137 5.96 -1.76 13.31
CA LEU A 137 5.43 -0.63 14.08
C LEU A 137 3.95 -0.35 13.73
N GLY A 138 3.56 -0.57 12.48
CA GLY A 138 2.24 -0.23 11.94
C GLY A 138 2.10 1.26 11.63
N ALA A 139 3.20 1.94 11.28
CA ALA A 139 3.15 3.28 10.73
C ALA A 139 2.42 3.28 9.38
N ASP A 140 2.58 2.23 8.63
CA ASP A 140 1.79 1.82 7.49
C ASP A 140 0.54 1.07 7.98
N ASP A 141 -0.69 1.66 7.97
CA ASP A 141 -0.94 3.09 7.68
C ASP A 141 -1.63 3.79 8.87
N LYS A 142 -1.37 3.33 10.11
CA LYS A 142 -1.93 4.00 11.30
C LYS A 142 -1.36 5.41 11.52
N ALA A 143 -0.26 5.77 10.82
CA ALA A 143 0.21 7.14 10.79
C ALA A 143 -0.78 8.03 10.03
N GLY A 144 -1.15 7.65 8.81
CA GLY A 144 -2.18 8.34 8.02
C GLY A 144 -3.51 8.43 8.75
N VAL A 145 -3.96 7.34 9.41
CA VAL A 145 -5.18 7.35 10.26
C VAL A 145 -5.08 8.41 11.35
N ALA A 146 -3.96 8.50 12.08
CA ALA A 146 -3.76 9.47 13.15
C ALA A 146 -3.67 10.91 12.63
N GLU A 147 -3.04 11.10 11.48
CA GLU A 147 -2.87 12.39 10.81
C GLU A 147 -4.20 12.93 10.30
N ILE A 148 -5.02 12.08 9.64
CA ILE A 148 -6.36 12.45 9.17
C ILE A 148 -7.23 12.90 10.33
N LEU A 149 -7.30 12.15 11.44
CA LEU A 149 -8.11 12.54 12.60
C LEU A 149 -7.59 13.81 13.27
N SER A 150 -6.27 14.03 13.26
CA SER A 150 -5.68 15.25 13.81
C SER A 150 -5.90 16.46 12.92
N ALA A 151 -5.87 16.28 11.60
CA ALA A 151 -6.27 17.30 10.63
C ALA A 151 -7.76 17.63 10.73
N ALA A 152 -8.61 16.62 10.93
CA ALA A 152 -10.05 16.81 11.17
C ALA A 152 -10.31 17.68 12.41
N GLU A 153 -9.59 17.43 13.52
CA GLU A 153 -9.68 18.26 14.71
C GLU A 153 -9.29 19.73 14.42
N LYS A 154 -8.23 19.95 13.63
CA LYS A 154 -7.82 21.30 13.19
C LYS A 154 -8.88 21.99 12.34
N LEU A 155 -9.50 21.28 11.40
CA LEU A 155 -10.57 21.82 10.55
C LEU A 155 -11.79 22.21 11.38
N LEU A 156 -12.21 21.37 12.31
CA LEU A 156 -13.38 21.59 13.16
C LEU A 156 -13.19 22.70 14.20
N THR A 157 -11.95 22.95 14.64
CA THR A 157 -11.64 23.96 15.67
C THR A 157 -11.17 25.30 15.08
N SER A 158 -11.03 25.39 13.76
CA SER A 158 -10.58 26.60 13.05
C SER A 158 -11.74 27.34 12.40
N ASP A 159 -11.70 28.67 12.43
CA ASP A 159 -12.61 29.54 11.68
C ASP A 159 -12.22 29.70 10.19
N ARG A 160 -11.13 29.07 9.75
CA ARG A 160 -10.73 29.12 8.34
C ARG A 160 -11.76 28.41 7.47
N PRO A 161 -12.18 29.04 6.34
CA PRO A 161 -13.20 28.45 5.49
C PRO A 161 -12.71 27.14 4.85
N HIS A 162 -13.61 26.18 4.77
CA HIS A 162 -13.41 24.90 4.06
C HIS A 162 -14.73 24.35 3.51
N GLY A 163 -14.63 23.54 2.46
CA GLY A 163 -15.73 22.77 1.91
C GLY A 163 -16.06 21.54 2.77
N THR A 164 -16.98 20.72 2.30
CA THR A 164 -17.27 19.43 2.92
C THR A 164 -16.06 18.50 2.75
N VAL A 165 -15.68 17.84 3.85
CA VAL A 165 -14.61 16.83 3.85
C VAL A 165 -15.19 15.48 4.30
N LYS A 166 -14.95 14.47 3.50
CA LYS A 166 -15.27 13.08 3.80
C LYS A 166 -14.05 12.38 4.38
N ILE A 167 -14.25 11.53 5.36
CA ILE A 167 -13.19 10.71 5.95
C ILE A 167 -13.59 9.25 5.81
N ALA A 168 -12.66 8.42 5.39
CA ALA A 168 -12.83 6.98 5.41
C ALA A 168 -11.58 6.26 5.90
N PHE A 169 -11.79 5.14 6.61
CA PHE A 169 -10.73 4.21 6.96
C PHE A 169 -11.10 2.83 6.45
N THR A 170 -10.18 2.24 5.65
CA THR A 170 -10.39 0.96 4.95
C THR A 170 -9.79 -0.20 5.72
N PRO A 171 -10.40 -1.39 5.71
CA PRO A 171 -9.78 -2.64 6.13
C PRO A 171 -9.07 -3.32 4.95
N ASP A 172 -8.15 -4.25 5.24
CA ASP A 172 -7.59 -5.22 4.27
C ASP A 172 -6.88 -4.65 3.04
N GLU A 173 -6.31 -3.44 3.15
CA GLU A 173 -5.49 -2.85 2.09
C GLU A 173 -4.27 -3.73 1.80
N GLU A 174 -3.57 -4.16 2.83
CA GLU A 174 -2.30 -4.90 2.80
C GLU A 174 -2.38 -6.28 2.10
N ILE A 175 -3.60 -6.78 1.92
CA ILE A 175 -3.88 -7.98 1.13
C ILE A 175 -4.57 -7.66 -0.21
N GLY A 176 -4.64 -6.37 -0.57
CA GLY A 176 -5.19 -5.87 -1.84
C GLY A 176 -6.72 -5.90 -1.92
N GLU A 177 -7.42 -5.98 -0.80
CA GLU A 177 -8.89 -6.03 -0.73
C GLU A 177 -9.53 -4.74 -0.18
N GLY A 178 -8.72 -3.71 0.12
CA GLY A 178 -9.18 -2.48 0.78
C GLY A 178 -10.26 -1.70 0.02
N ALA A 179 -10.27 -1.73 -1.30
CA ALA A 179 -11.30 -1.08 -2.10
C ALA A 179 -12.48 -2.01 -2.46
N ASP A 180 -12.44 -3.32 -2.17
CA ASP A 180 -13.39 -4.33 -2.72
C ASP A 180 -14.86 -4.03 -2.41
N ARG A 181 -15.15 -3.48 -1.25
CA ARG A 181 -16.52 -3.15 -0.81
C ARG A 181 -16.67 -1.70 -0.38
N PHE A 182 -15.73 -0.83 -0.80
CA PHE A 182 -15.82 0.59 -0.52
C PHE A 182 -17.01 1.20 -1.27
N ASP A 183 -17.92 1.85 -0.56
CA ASP A 183 -19.09 2.51 -1.17
C ASP A 183 -18.72 3.90 -1.68
N VAL A 184 -18.12 3.97 -2.88
CA VAL A 184 -17.73 5.24 -3.53
C VAL A 184 -18.92 6.18 -3.68
N THR A 185 -20.09 5.64 -4.03
CA THR A 185 -21.31 6.45 -4.23
C THR A 185 -21.82 7.01 -2.90
N GLY A 186 -21.91 6.18 -1.87
CA GLY A 186 -22.32 6.60 -0.52
C GLY A 186 -21.30 7.50 0.17
N PHE A 187 -20.01 7.30 -0.08
CA PHE A 187 -18.95 8.18 0.36
C PHE A 187 -19.14 9.59 -0.20
N GLY A 188 -19.49 9.72 -1.47
CA GLY A 188 -19.97 10.97 -2.06
C GLY A 188 -18.93 12.10 -2.10
N ALA A 189 -17.64 11.77 -2.21
CA ALA A 189 -16.59 12.73 -2.50
C ALA A 189 -16.39 12.87 -4.03
N ASP A 190 -16.08 14.08 -4.49
CA ASP A 190 -15.74 14.33 -5.91
C ASP A 190 -14.29 13.92 -6.18
N TYR A 191 -13.40 14.10 -5.21
CA TYR A 191 -11.98 13.79 -5.24
C TYR A 191 -11.53 13.30 -3.86
N ALA A 192 -10.43 12.54 -3.81
CA ALA A 192 -9.86 12.13 -2.53
C ALA A 192 -8.33 12.13 -2.57
N TYR A 193 -7.73 11.95 -1.41
CA TYR A 193 -6.34 11.56 -1.23
C TYR A 193 -6.30 10.36 -0.29
N THR A 194 -5.54 9.32 -0.66
CA THR A 194 -5.04 8.37 0.34
C THR A 194 -3.84 9.00 1.05
N VAL A 195 -3.68 8.74 2.35
CA VAL A 195 -2.56 9.21 3.18
C VAL A 195 -1.80 7.97 3.63
N ASP A 196 -1.13 7.35 2.68
CA ASP A 196 -0.61 5.98 2.74
C ASP A 196 0.76 5.87 2.03
N GLY A 197 1.44 7.01 1.86
CA GLY A 197 2.76 7.06 1.24
C GLY A 197 3.89 7.04 2.25
N GLY A 198 5.12 6.98 1.74
CA GLY A 198 6.34 6.92 2.54
C GLY A 198 6.75 8.24 3.17
N ALA A 199 8.04 8.57 3.04
CA ALA A 199 8.67 9.71 3.68
C ALA A 199 8.00 11.06 3.34
N ILE A 200 8.07 12.00 4.27
CA ILE A 200 7.48 13.34 4.09
C ILE A 200 7.91 13.99 2.78
N GLY A 201 6.91 14.50 2.05
CA GLY A 201 7.07 15.13 0.73
C GLY A 201 6.81 14.18 -0.44
N GLU A 202 6.68 12.88 -0.23
CA GLU A 202 6.30 11.95 -1.28
C GLU A 202 4.86 12.20 -1.71
N LEU A 203 4.64 12.18 -3.02
CA LEU A 203 3.36 12.41 -3.67
C LEU A 203 3.30 11.52 -4.91
N GLU A 204 2.29 10.69 -4.96
CA GLU A 204 2.24 9.60 -5.92
C GLU A 204 0.89 9.61 -6.65
N TYR A 205 0.94 9.59 -7.97
CA TYR A 205 -0.23 9.51 -8.83
C TYR A 205 -0.06 8.47 -9.95
N GLU A 206 1.00 7.67 -9.82
CA GLU A 206 1.33 6.54 -10.69
C GLU A 206 1.64 5.32 -9.86
N ASN A 207 1.18 4.16 -10.28
CA ASN A 207 1.48 2.87 -9.70
C ASN A 207 1.68 1.82 -10.80
N PHE A 208 2.10 0.62 -10.46
CA PHE A 208 2.17 -0.45 -11.45
C PHE A 208 0.79 -0.82 -12.02
N ASN A 209 0.78 -1.25 -13.30
CA ASN A 209 -0.20 -2.23 -13.76
C ASN A 209 0.24 -3.59 -13.26
N ALA A 210 -0.67 -4.42 -12.79
CA ALA A 210 -0.38 -5.66 -12.11
C ALA A 210 -1.22 -6.83 -12.62
N ALA A 211 -0.57 -7.98 -12.79
CA ALA A 211 -1.23 -9.25 -13.01
C ALA A 211 -0.55 -10.35 -12.21
N SER A 212 -1.31 -11.38 -11.87
CA SER A 212 -0.83 -12.68 -11.44
C SER A 212 -0.86 -13.66 -12.59
N ALA A 213 0.07 -14.63 -12.61
CA ALA A 213 0.04 -15.69 -13.58
C ALA A 213 0.32 -17.04 -12.91
N SER A 214 -0.50 -18.05 -13.24
CA SER A 214 -0.30 -19.43 -12.88
C SER A 214 0.04 -20.23 -14.13
N VAL A 215 1.15 -20.96 -14.08
CA VAL A 215 1.60 -21.84 -15.15
C VAL A 215 1.54 -23.27 -14.62
N GLU A 216 0.59 -24.06 -15.10
CA GLU A 216 0.46 -25.47 -14.75
C GLU A 216 0.96 -26.34 -15.88
N ILE A 217 1.77 -27.33 -15.55
CA ILE A 217 2.45 -28.19 -16.49
C ILE A 217 2.10 -29.63 -16.20
N THR A 218 1.56 -30.31 -17.22
CA THR A 218 1.23 -31.73 -17.19
C THR A 218 2.32 -32.54 -17.85
N GLY A 219 2.93 -33.42 -17.10
CA GLY A 219 3.98 -34.33 -17.58
C GLY A 219 3.44 -35.72 -17.89
N LEU A 220 4.36 -36.59 -18.28
CA LEU A 220 4.09 -38.03 -18.52
C LEU A 220 5.24 -38.86 -17.94
N SER A 221 4.94 -39.57 -16.86
CA SER A 221 5.91 -40.45 -16.21
C SER A 221 6.01 -41.78 -16.93
N ILE A 222 7.23 -42.25 -17.13
CA ILE A 222 7.55 -43.58 -17.69
C ILE A 222 8.81 -44.05 -16.97
N HIS A 223 8.96 -45.39 -16.82
CA HIS A 223 10.18 -45.95 -16.24
C HIS A 223 11.43 -45.37 -16.93
N PRO A 224 12.38 -44.78 -16.21
CA PRO A 224 13.50 -44.03 -16.78
C PRO A 224 14.30 -44.79 -17.84
N GLY A 225 14.48 -46.11 -17.64
CA GLY A 225 15.18 -46.98 -18.61
C GLY A 225 14.45 -47.18 -19.94
N SER A 226 13.15 -46.80 -20.04
CA SER A 226 12.30 -46.96 -21.24
C SER A 226 11.72 -45.61 -21.72
N ALA A 227 12.24 -44.50 -21.17
CA ALA A 227 11.64 -43.19 -21.31
C ALA A 227 12.06 -42.42 -22.59
N TYR A 228 12.99 -42.96 -23.37
CA TYR A 228 13.53 -42.29 -24.57
C TYR A 228 12.42 -41.88 -25.54
N GLY A 229 12.32 -40.58 -25.80
CA GLY A 229 11.34 -39.95 -26.71
C GLY A 229 9.88 -40.05 -26.24
N LYS A 230 9.64 -40.38 -24.97
CA LYS A 230 8.26 -40.60 -24.43
C LYS A 230 7.98 -39.81 -23.15
N MET A 231 8.93 -39.79 -22.20
CA MET A 231 8.75 -39.08 -20.93
C MET A 231 8.68 -37.58 -21.16
N VAL A 232 7.72 -36.93 -20.49
CA VAL A 232 7.67 -35.48 -20.32
C VAL A 232 7.79 -35.22 -18.82
N ASN A 233 8.93 -34.69 -18.38
CA ASN A 233 9.15 -34.33 -16.98
C ASN A 233 8.68 -32.89 -16.76
N ALA A 234 7.56 -32.73 -16.08
CA ALA A 234 6.94 -31.42 -15.83
C ALA A 234 7.87 -30.44 -15.10
N SER A 235 8.67 -30.92 -14.14
CA SER A 235 9.65 -30.07 -13.45
C SER A 235 10.71 -29.51 -14.40
N LEU A 236 11.19 -30.30 -15.37
CA LEU A 236 12.16 -29.79 -16.36
C LEU A 236 11.51 -28.81 -17.33
N VAL A 237 10.28 -29.09 -17.78
CA VAL A 237 9.51 -28.15 -18.61
C VAL A 237 9.28 -26.83 -17.90
N ALA A 238 9.02 -26.85 -16.57
CA ALA A 238 8.88 -25.64 -15.76
C ALA A 238 10.17 -24.77 -15.75
N MET A 239 11.32 -25.42 -15.61
CA MET A 239 12.64 -24.74 -15.70
C MET A 239 12.87 -24.14 -17.10
N GLU A 240 12.52 -24.87 -18.16
CA GLU A 240 12.63 -24.36 -19.52
C GLU A 240 11.67 -23.18 -19.77
N PHE A 241 10.43 -23.27 -19.28
CA PHE A 241 9.47 -22.15 -19.35
C PHE A 241 10.06 -20.90 -18.68
N ALA A 242 10.54 -21.03 -17.45
CA ALA A 242 11.14 -19.92 -16.71
C ALA A 242 12.35 -19.31 -17.44
N ALA A 243 13.17 -20.16 -18.10
CA ALA A 243 14.33 -19.71 -18.86
C ALA A 243 13.98 -18.98 -20.17
N LEU A 244 12.74 -19.04 -20.65
CA LEU A 244 12.28 -18.26 -21.81
C LEU A 244 11.90 -16.81 -21.44
N LEU A 245 11.71 -16.52 -20.16
CA LEU A 245 11.45 -15.16 -19.72
C LEU A 245 12.74 -14.35 -19.62
N PRO A 246 12.69 -13.02 -19.80
CA PRO A 246 13.88 -12.17 -19.75
C PRO A 246 14.57 -12.26 -18.37
N ALA A 247 15.78 -12.77 -18.32
CA ALA A 247 16.51 -13.10 -17.09
C ALA A 247 16.82 -11.89 -16.19
N LEU A 248 16.92 -10.68 -16.78
CA LEU A 248 17.24 -9.43 -16.04
C LEU A 248 15.98 -8.61 -15.70
N GLU A 249 14.80 -9.04 -16.13
CA GLU A 249 13.55 -8.36 -15.82
C GLU A 249 12.91 -8.98 -14.58
N THR A 250 13.60 -8.89 -13.45
CA THR A 250 13.17 -9.39 -12.13
C THR A 250 13.32 -8.28 -11.09
N PRO A 251 12.67 -8.36 -9.92
CA PRO A 251 12.77 -7.35 -8.87
C PRO A 251 14.21 -7.01 -8.45
N TYR A 252 15.12 -7.98 -8.53
CA TYR A 252 16.54 -7.76 -8.18
C TYR A 252 17.28 -6.83 -9.16
N PHE A 253 16.87 -6.81 -10.42
CA PHE A 253 17.58 -6.08 -11.51
C PHE A 253 16.82 -4.83 -11.99
N THR A 254 15.64 -4.53 -11.46
CA THR A 254 14.77 -3.45 -11.94
C THR A 254 14.50 -2.42 -10.86
N ASP A 255 14.45 -1.15 -11.26
CA ASP A 255 14.17 -0.01 -10.39
C ASP A 255 13.29 1.04 -11.10
N GLY A 256 12.80 2.03 -10.35
CA GLY A 256 11.99 3.15 -10.86
C GLY A 256 10.80 2.66 -11.69
N TYR A 257 10.76 3.06 -12.95
CA TYR A 257 9.70 2.72 -13.90
C TYR A 257 9.85 1.35 -14.60
N GLU A 258 10.91 0.62 -14.30
CA GLU A 258 11.16 -0.67 -14.95
C GLU A 258 10.22 -1.76 -14.39
N GLY A 259 9.56 -2.45 -15.30
CA GLY A 259 8.69 -3.57 -14.99
C GLY A 259 9.43 -4.90 -14.87
N PHE A 260 8.76 -5.92 -14.32
CA PHE A 260 9.37 -7.21 -14.07
C PHE A 260 8.40 -8.39 -14.14
N PHE A 261 8.99 -9.58 -14.22
CA PHE A 261 8.39 -10.86 -13.88
C PHE A 261 8.99 -11.33 -12.55
N HIS A 262 8.16 -11.69 -11.59
CA HIS A 262 8.64 -12.25 -10.34
C HIS A 262 8.04 -13.63 -10.11
N LEU A 263 8.90 -14.66 -10.13
CA LEU A 263 8.53 -16.02 -9.74
C LEU A 263 8.36 -16.06 -8.21
N THR A 264 7.13 -16.18 -7.75
CA THR A 264 6.79 -16.20 -6.31
C THR A 264 6.71 -17.60 -5.73
N GLY A 265 6.49 -18.60 -6.59
CA GLY A 265 6.42 -19.99 -6.15
C GLY A 265 6.70 -20.96 -7.28
N MET A 266 7.34 -22.09 -6.94
CA MET A 266 7.61 -23.19 -7.85
C MET A 266 7.50 -24.50 -7.08
N GLU A 267 6.66 -25.40 -7.56
CA GLU A 267 6.56 -26.79 -7.08
C GLU A 267 6.47 -27.72 -8.26
N GLY A 268 6.95 -28.96 -8.11
CA GLY A 268 6.85 -29.90 -9.20
C GLY A 268 7.46 -31.26 -8.97
N GLU A 269 6.92 -32.21 -9.72
CA GLU A 269 7.37 -33.57 -9.86
C GLU A 269 7.35 -33.97 -11.35
N VAL A 270 7.46 -35.26 -11.66
CA VAL A 270 7.51 -35.73 -13.07
C VAL A 270 6.20 -35.51 -13.80
N GLU A 271 5.07 -35.73 -13.14
CA GLU A 271 3.73 -35.68 -13.78
C GLU A 271 3.04 -34.34 -13.67
N HIS A 272 3.47 -33.47 -12.74
CA HIS A 272 2.87 -32.15 -12.53
C HIS A 272 3.92 -31.14 -12.03
N ALA A 273 3.81 -29.91 -12.53
CA ALA A 273 4.54 -28.79 -11.97
C ALA A 273 3.67 -27.52 -12.03
N LYS A 274 3.93 -26.60 -11.12
CA LYS A 274 3.25 -25.32 -11.06
C LYS A 274 4.26 -24.19 -10.78
N LEU A 275 4.12 -23.09 -11.53
CA LEU A 275 4.84 -21.84 -11.31
C LEU A 275 3.81 -20.74 -11.02
N SER A 276 4.12 -19.91 -10.04
CA SER A 276 3.33 -18.72 -9.71
C SER A 276 4.15 -17.48 -9.97
N TYR A 277 3.59 -16.53 -10.73
CA TYR A 277 4.26 -15.28 -11.07
C TYR A 277 3.39 -14.08 -10.73
N ILE A 278 4.02 -12.96 -10.43
CA ILE A 278 3.44 -11.64 -10.55
C ILE A 278 4.14 -10.87 -11.66
N ILE A 279 3.36 -10.09 -12.42
CA ILE A 279 3.82 -9.27 -13.54
C ILE A 279 3.53 -7.83 -13.22
N ARG A 280 4.51 -6.95 -13.40
CA ARG A 280 4.39 -5.52 -13.10
C ARG A 280 5.01 -4.69 -14.22
N ASP A 281 4.34 -3.59 -14.59
CA ASP A 281 4.91 -2.51 -15.39
C ASP A 281 4.10 -1.23 -15.22
N HIS A 282 4.72 -0.05 -15.17
CA HIS A 282 4.01 1.23 -15.13
C HIS A 282 3.34 1.57 -16.47
N ASP A 283 3.98 1.19 -17.56
CA ASP A 283 3.48 1.43 -18.91
C ASP A 283 2.49 0.34 -19.32
N ARG A 284 1.29 0.73 -19.76
CA ARG A 284 0.23 -0.21 -20.13
C ARG A 284 0.60 -1.09 -21.33
N GLU A 285 1.25 -0.52 -22.36
CA GLU A 285 1.63 -1.29 -23.56
C GLU A 285 2.72 -2.31 -23.22
N LYS A 286 3.71 -1.92 -22.42
CA LYS A 286 4.76 -2.83 -21.93
C LYS A 286 4.18 -3.92 -21.04
N PHE A 287 3.22 -3.59 -20.18
CA PHE A 287 2.53 -4.56 -19.35
C PHE A 287 1.82 -5.63 -20.20
N GLU A 288 1.06 -5.21 -21.23
CA GLU A 288 0.42 -6.16 -22.15
C GLU A 288 1.47 -6.97 -22.95
N ALA A 289 2.57 -6.34 -23.36
CA ALA A 289 3.67 -7.05 -24.01
C ALA A 289 4.31 -8.11 -23.11
N ARG A 290 4.43 -7.88 -21.80
CA ARG A 290 4.91 -8.87 -20.82
C ARG A 290 3.98 -10.08 -20.75
N LYS A 291 2.68 -9.88 -20.68
CA LYS A 291 1.70 -10.98 -20.70
C LYS A 291 1.84 -11.81 -21.99
N ALA A 292 2.00 -11.14 -23.13
CA ALA A 292 2.21 -11.81 -24.41
C ALA A 292 3.55 -12.60 -24.47
N VAL A 293 4.59 -12.20 -23.74
CA VAL A 293 5.83 -12.99 -23.60
C VAL A 293 5.55 -14.32 -22.90
N MET A 294 4.77 -14.33 -21.81
CA MET A 294 4.39 -15.56 -21.11
C MET A 294 3.52 -16.48 -21.99
N GLU A 295 2.58 -15.91 -22.76
CA GLU A 295 1.78 -16.67 -23.72
C GLU A 295 2.65 -17.35 -24.78
N LYS A 296 3.62 -16.63 -25.34
CA LYS A 296 4.58 -17.20 -26.31
C LYS A 296 5.44 -18.30 -25.70
N ALA A 297 5.87 -18.14 -24.46
CA ALA A 297 6.60 -19.17 -23.73
C ALA A 297 5.76 -20.43 -23.55
N ALA A 298 4.48 -20.32 -23.17
CA ALA A 298 3.56 -21.44 -23.06
C ALA A 298 3.36 -22.14 -24.41
N GLN A 299 3.14 -21.38 -25.47
CA GLN A 299 3.02 -21.93 -26.85
C GLN A 299 4.28 -22.65 -27.31
N GLU A 300 5.47 -22.15 -26.98
CA GLU A 300 6.72 -22.81 -27.31
C GLU A 300 6.90 -24.11 -26.57
N MET A 301 6.49 -24.20 -25.29
CA MET A 301 6.52 -25.45 -24.55
C MET A 301 5.53 -26.46 -25.13
N ASP A 302 4.32 -26.05 -25.48
CA ASP A 302 3.34 -26.89 -26.16
C ASP A 302 3.85 -27.40 -27.53
N ARG A 303 4.58 -26.57 -28.26
CA ARG A 303 5.21 -26.97 -29.53
C ARG A 303 6.27 -28.05 -29.33
N ARG A 304 7.05 -27.98 -28.23
CA ARG A 304 8.15 -28.95 -27.95
C ARG A 304 7.62 -30.27 -27.40
N TYR A 305 6.68 -30.21 -26.47
CA TYR A 305 6.27 -31.34 -25.64
C TYR A 305 4.90 -31.90 -25.97
N GLY A 306 4.14 -31.20 -26.79
CA GLY A 306 2.76 -31.56 -27.18
C GLY A 306 1.74 -30.56 -26.65
N LYS A 307 0.67 -30.39 -27.43
CA LYS A 307 -0.42 -29.46 -27.11
C LYS A 307 -1.09 -29.86 -25.78
N GLY A 308 -1.24 -28.88 -24.89
CA GLY A 308 -1.88 -29.06 -23.57
C GLY A 308 -0.90 -29.48 -22.47
N THR A 309 0.43 -29.51 -22.79
CA THR A 309 1.48 -29.67 -21.77
C THR A 309 1.48 -28.51 -20.79
N VAL A 310 1.25 -27.27 -21.27
CA VAL A 310 1.26 -26.06 -20.45
C VAL A 310 -0.09 -25.38 -20.47
N THR A 311 -0.65 -25.12 -19.30
CA THR A 311 -1.83 -24.27 -19.10
C THR A 311 -1.39 -22.98 -18.42
N LEU A 312 -1.48 -21.86 -19.13
CA LEU A 312 -1.21 -20.53 -18.59
C LEU A 312 -2.54 -19.83 -18.25
N ASN A 313 -2.66 -19.33 -17.04
CA ASN A 313 -3.75 -18.47 -16.60
C ASN A 313 -3.16 -17.14 -16.11
N VAL A 314 -3.52 -16.04 -16.78
CA VAL A 314 -3.12 -14.68 -16.41
C VAL A 314 -4.34 -13.91 -15.96
N ARG A 315 -4.26 -13.26 -14.80
CA ARG A 315 -5.34 -12.49 -14.21
C ARG A 315 -4.83 -11.09 -13.84
N ASP A 316 -5.44 -10.06 -14.43
CA ASP A 316 -5.16 -8.68 -14.06
C ASP A 316 -5.68 -8.41 -12.64
N SER A 317 -4.89 -7.67 -11.84
CA SER A 317 -5.22 -7.33 -10.45
C SER A 317 -5.63 -5.87 -10.33
N TYR A 318 -4.80 -4.95 -10.81
CA TYR A 318 -5.07 -3.50 -10.81
C TYR A 318 -4.28 -2.81 -11.92
N PHE A 319 -4.61 -1.54 -12.15
CA PHE A 319 -3.99 -0.73 -13.20
C PHE A 319 -3.39 0.56 -12.65
N ASN A 320 -2.50 1.17 -13.45
CA ASN A 320 -1.88 2.44 -13.10
C ASN A 320 -2.94 3.56 -13.04
N MET A 321 -3.10 4.18 -11.86
CA MET A 321 -4.08 5.25 -11.63
C MET A 321 -3.81 6.51 -12.44
N ARG A 322 -2.62 6.68 -13.01
CA ARG A 322 -2.23 7.83 -13.81
C ARG A 322 -3.30 8.21 -14.84
N GLU A 323 -3.87 7.25 -15.57
CA GLU A 323 -4.90 7.52 -16.58
C GLU A 323 -6.17 8.17 -16.01
N LYS A 324 -6.43 7.98 -14.71
CA LYS A 324 -7.57 8.57 -13.99
C LYS A 324 -7.20 9.89 -13.31
N ILE A 325 -5.93 10.08 -12.96
CA ILE A 325 -5.45 11.30 -12.31
C ILE A 325 -5.06 12.37 -13.33
N GLU A 326 -4.54 12.02 -14.52
CA GLU A 326 -4.17 12.98 -15.55
C GLU A 326 -5.28 14.01 -15.89
N PRO A 327 -6.58 13.66 -16.01
CA PRO A 327 -7.64 14.65 -16.16
C PRO A 327 -7.83 15.58 -14.97
N CYS A 328 -7.31 15.20 -13.80
CA CYS A 328 -7.46 15.86 -12.50
C CYS A 328 -6.10 16.29 -11.90
N MET A 329 -5.10 16.60 -12.71
CA MET A 329 -3.74 16.97 -12.27
C MET A 329 -3.71 18.15 -11.30
N PHE A 330 -4.78 18.95 -11.23
CA PHE A 330 -4.91 20.00 -10.22
C PHE A 330 -4.83 19.44 -8.78
N LEU A 331 -5.20 18.18 -8.53
CA LEU A 331 -5.04 17.52 -7.22
C LEU A 331 -3.56 17.44 -6.84
N VAL A 332 -2.72 17.00 -7.77
CA VAL A 332 -1.27 16.91 -7.61
C VAL A 332 -0.67 18.29 -7.38
N GLU A 333 -1.09 19.30 -8.15
CA GLU A 333 -0.59 20.67 -8.02
C GLU A 333 -1.06 21.36 -6.72
N GLN A 334 -2.27 21.08 -6.25
CA GLN A 334 -2.77 21.54 -4.95
C GLN A 334 -1.93 20.97 -3.80
N ALA A 335 -1.65 19.67 -3.81
CA ALA A 335 -0.82 19.03 -2.81
C ALA A 335 0.61 19.60 -2.82
N LYS A 336 1.24 19.76 -4.00
CA LYS A 336 2.57 20.37 -4.14
C LYS A 336 2.60 21.80 -3.64
N SER A 337 1.57 22.57 -3.94
CA SER A 337 1.47 23.97 -3.48
C SER A 337 1.40 24.06 -1.95
N ALA A 338 0.58 23.20 -1.32
CA ALA A 338 0.46 23.13 0.13
C ALA A 338 1.77 22.65 0.79
N MET A 339 2.45 21.67 0.20
CA MET A 339 3.76 21.20 0.65
C MET A 339 4.77 22.36 0.66
N LEU A 340 4.87 23.11 -0.45
CA LEU A 340 5.80 24.25 -0.57
C LEU A 340 5.46 25.38 0.41
N GLU A 341 4.17 25.65 0.65
CA GLU A 341 3.71 26.65 1.66
C GLU A 341 4.23 26.30 3.07
N LEU A 342 4.33 25.01 3.37
CA LEU A 342 4.83 24.49 4.65
C LEU A 342 6.33 24.21 4.69
N GLY A 343 7.06 24.54 3.61
CA GLY A 343 8.48 24.25 3.49
C GLY A 343 8.79 22.74 3.39
N ILE A 344 7.83 21.96 2.89
CA ILE A 344 8.03 20.55 2.51
C ILE A 344 8.41 20.54 1.03
N MET A 345 9.51 19.87 0.69
CA MET A 345 9.91 19.72 -0.71
C MET A 345 9.15 18.58 -1.36
N PRO A 346 8.26 18.83 -2.35
CA PRO A 346 7.52 17.77 -3.01
C PRO A 346 8.44 16.84 -3.80
N LYS A 347 8.24 15.54 -3.65
CA LYS A 347 8.91 14.47 -4.38
C LYS A 347 7.87 13.61 -5.06
N VAL A 348 7.63 13.88 -6.34
CA VAL A 348 6.71 13.06 -7.14
C VAL A 348 7.44 11.82 -7.62
N GLN A 349 6.92 10.66 -7.30
CA GLN A 349 7.49 9.37 -7.67
C GLN A 349 6.38 8.34 -7.92
N PRO A 350 6.65 7.26 -8.70
CA PRO A 350 5.69 6.19 -8.88
C PRO A 350 5.74 5.20 -7.74
N ILE A 351 4.59 4.62 -7.38
CA ILE A 351 4.50 3.48 -6.47
C ILE A 351 4.90 2.21 -7.22
N ARG A 352 5.82 1.43 -6.67
CA ARG A 352 6.20 0.11 -7.21
C ARG A 352 5.33 -1.03 -6.65
N GLY A 353 4.07 -0.74 -6.39
CA GLY A 353 3.05 -1.64 -5.86
C GLY A 353 1.66 -1.23 -6.31
N GLY A 354 0.66 -1.60 -5.53
CA GLY A 354 -0.72 -1.12 -5.60
C GLY A 354 -1.01 -0.16 -4.45
N THR A 355 -2.21 0.38 -4.39
CA THR A 355 -2.78 1.16 -3.30
C THR A 355 -4.29 1.23 -3.47
N ASP A 356 -5.03 1.41 -2.40
CA ASP A 356 -6.48 1.66 -2.45
C ASP A 356 -6.82 2.84 -3.38
N GLY A 357 -6.02 3.91 -3.35
CA GLY A 357 -6.20 5.07 -4.23
C GLY A 357 -6.21 4.73 -5.71
N ALA A 358 -5.39 3.74 -6.13
CA ALA A 358 -5.41 3.28 -7.52
C ALA A 358 -6.75 2.63 -7.88
N ARG A 359 -7.26 1.73 -7.05
CA ARG A 359 -8.54 1.04 -7.29
C ARG A 359 -9.71 2.02 -7.23
N LEU A 360 -9.78 2.86 -6.21
CA LEU A 360 -10.81 3.90 -6.06
C LEU A 360 -10.84 4.85 -7.26
N SER A 361 -9.67 5.19 -7.83
CA SER A 361 -9.58 6.02 -9.04
C SER A 361 -10.27 5.37 -10.24
N PHE A 362 -10.17 4.04 -10.40
CA PHE A 362 -10.89 3.29 -11.44
C PHE A 362 -12.38 3.14 -11.16
N GLU A 363 -12.80 3.22 -9.90
CA GLU A 363 -14.20 3.20 -9.48
C GLU A 363 -14.88 4.58 -9.56
N GLY A 364 -14.14 5.59 -10.03
CA GLY A 364 -14.68 6.94 -10.30
C GLY A 364 -14.36 7.98 -9.23
N LEU A 365 -13.50 7.67 -8.26
CA LEU A 365 -12.99 8.60 -7.25
C LEU A 365 -11.50 8.87 -7.49
N PRO A 366 -11.11 9.91 -8.27
CA PRO A 366 -9.71 10.24 -8.47
C PRO A 366 -9.00 10.47 -7.13
N CYS A 367 -7.99 9.65 -6.82
CA CYS A 367 -7.41 9.55 -5.49
C CYS A 367 -5.89 9.34 -5.55
N PRO A 368 -5.07 10.42 -5.73
CA PRO A 368 -3.63 10.32 -5.59
C PRO A 368 -3.22 10.08 -4.14
N ASN A 369 -2.00 9.57 -3.93
CA ASN A 369 -1.48 9.19 -2.64
C ASN A 369 -0.54 10.27 -2.07
N LEU A 370 -0.71 10.58 -0.79
CA LEU A 370 0.12 11.49 0.01
C LEU A 370 0.98 10.70 0.99
N CYS A 371 2.13 11.25 1.35
CA CYS A 371 2.99 10.69 2.39
C CYS A 371 2.31 10.59 3.75
N ALA A 372 2.61 9.53 4.50
CA ALA A 372 2.28 9.34 5.92
C ALA A 372 3.52 9.43 6.83
N GLY A 373 4.70 9.68 6.27
CA GLY A 373 5.94 9.96 7.01
C GLY A 373 6.71 8.75 7.51
N GLY A 374 6.17 7.54 7.40
CA GLY A 374 6.84 6.31 7.83
C GLY A 374 7.90 5.82 6.84
N GLU A 375 8.79 4.98 7.30
CA GLU A 375 9.83 4.33 6.50
C GLU A 375 10.08 2.89 6.97
N ASN A 376 10.66 2.05 6.10
CA ASN A 376 10.98 0.63 6.32
C ASN A 376 9.72 -0.23 6.60
N PHE A 377 8.64 0.04 5.91
CA PHE A 377 7.36 -0.65 6.04
C PHE A 377 7.46 -2.18 5.94
N HIS A 378 6.43 -2.88 6.40
CA HIS A 378 6.30 -4.35 6.38
C HIS A 378 7.41 -5.09 7.14
N GLY A 379 8.10 -4.41 8.05
CA GLY A 379 9.24 -5.00 8.74
C GLY A 379 9.46 -4.49 10.18
N ARG A 380 10.28 -5.24 10.91
CA ARG A 380 10.64 -4.96 12.31
C ARG A 380 11.49 -3.70 12.51
N PHE A 381 11.99 -3.10 11.45
CA PHE A 381 12.82 -1.89 11.46
C PHE A 381 12.04 -0.65 10.99
N GLU A 382 10.74 -0.77 10.95
CA GLU A 382 9.81 0.30 10.64
C GLU A 382 9.90 1.42 11.69
N TYR A 383 9.83 2.67 11.21
CA TYR A 383 9.86 3.84 12.07
C TYR A 383 9.10 5.02 11.43
N VAL A 384 8.70 5.98 12.26
CA VAL A 384 8.13 7.25 11.79
C VAL A 384 8.67 8.43 12.61
N PRO A 385 9.14 9.52 11.96
CA PRO A 385 9.58 10.71 12.68
C PRO A 385 8.38 11.52 13.21
N VAL A 386 8.45 11.87 14.49
CA VAL A 386 7.40 12.66 15.19
C VAL A 386 7.10 13.98 14.48
N GLU A 387 8.15 14.73 14.13
CA GLU A 387 8.05 16.03 13.49
C GLU A 387 7.44 15.96 12.09
N ASP A 388 7.62 14.82 11.39
CA ASP A 388 7.02 14.61 10.07
C ASP A 388 5.52 14.35 10.18
N MET A 389 5.07 13.53 11.14
CA MET A 389 3.64 13.33 11.40
C MET A 389 2.93 14.64 11.76
N GLU A 390 3.55 15.48 12.63
CA GLU A 390 3.02 16.80 12.99
C GLU A 390 2.86 17.67 11.75
N LYS A 391 3.85 17.62 10.85
CA LYS A 391 3.90 18.43 9.62
C LYS A 391 2.93 17.94 8.55
N ILE A 392 2.75 16.62 8.42
CA ILE A 392 1.77 16.02 7.51
C ILE A 392 0.35 16.32 7.98
N THR A 393 0.08 16.27 9.29
CA THR A 393 -1.20 16.73 9.86
C THR A 393 -1.52 18.17 9.44
N GLU A 394 -0.52 19.06 9.43
CA GLU A 394 -0.69 20.45 8.98
C GLU A 394 -0.88 20.52 7.46
N LEU A 395 -0.19 19.68 6.70
CA LEU A 395 -0.33 19.57 5.25
C LEU A 395 -1.76 19.22 4.85
N LEU A 396 -2.35 18.19 5.46
CA LEU A 396 -3.72 17.77 5.16
C LEU A 396 -4.73 18.89 5.39
N ALA A 397 -4.64 19.57 6.52
CA ALA A 397 -5.49 20.72 6.82
C ALA A 397 -5.25 21.88 5.83
N THR A 398 -3.98 22.14 5.46
CA THR A 398 -3.60 23.22 4.53
C THR A 398 -4.14 22.95 3.12
N ILE A 399 -4.07 21.70 2.63
CA ILE A 399 -4.68 21.32 1.34
C ILE A 399 -6.15 21.70 1.33
N ILE A 400 -6.90 21.29 2.35
CA ILE A 400 -8.35 21.54 2.44
C ILE A 400 -8.67 23.04 2.55
N TRP A 401 -7.93 23.81 3.34
CA TRP A 401 -8.13 25.25 3.43
C TRP A 401 -7.79 25.99 2.14
N ASN A 402 -6.79 25.53 1.39
CA ASN A 402 -6.38 26.15 0.13
C ASN A 402 -7.42 26.00 -0.96
N ILE A 403 -8.23 24.94 -0.93
CA ILE A 403 -9.37 24.74 -1.85
C ILE A 403 -10.44 25.84 -1.68
N ALA A 404 -10.55 26.41 -0.49
CA ALA A 404 -11.53 27.47 -0.20
C ALA A 404 -11.03 28.90 -0.52
N LYS A 405 -9.74 29.07 -0.77
CA LYS A 405 -9.19 30.36 -1.22
C LYS A 405 -9.69 30.73 -2.62
#